data_99ee80735bfa2c7422273be89750093e
#
_entry.id   99ee80735bfa2c7422273be89750093e
#
_cell.length_a   1.000
_cell.length_b   1.000
_cell.length_c   1.000
_cell.angle_alpha   90.00
_cell.angle_beta   90.00
_cell.angle_gamma   90.00
#
_symmetry.space_group_name_H-M   'P 1'
#
loop_
_entity.id
_entity.type
_entity.pdbx_description
1 polymer ?
#
loop_
_entity_poly.entity_id
_entity_poly.type
_entity_poly.pdbx_seq_one_letter_code
_entity_poly.pdbx_strand_id
1 'polypeptide(L)'
;RRRLQVRRQDVKPAHGLSRQIVLTMTLLVLSVVVAITVGSYVFYFVMFAYAPAHLAPAGAWMPSVPEWGWIVLSTLSAVLLAVFAAVKLSRRILAPLTSVASSLRRVSNGDLAARASSDDRSLGEASLLVEDFNVMAERLERMAKEQVFWNAAIAHELRTPITILRGRLQGLAEGVFAPSEPLFRKLLDQVENLGRLIEDLRVVGLADSGHLTLQVE
;
A
#
# COMPACT_ATOMS: atom_id res chain seq x y z
N ARG A 1 35.44 -1.24 -0.03
CA ARG A 1 34.69 -0.95 1.22
C ARG A 1 33.76 0.24 0.97
N ARG A 2 32.63 0.06 0.29
CA ARG A 2 31.51 1.01 0.28
C ARG A 2 30.54 0.57 1.36
N ARG A 3 30.54 1.28 2.47
CA ARG A 3 29.50 1.15 3.51
C ARG A 3 28.18 1.58 2.90
N LEU A 4 27.30 0.63 2.65
CA LEU A 4 25.88 0.89 2.44
C LEU A 4 25.34 1.51 3.74
N GLN A 5 25.27 2.83 3.77
CA GLN A 5 24.50 3.53 4.78
C GLN A 5 23.03 3.19 4.53
N VAL A 6 22.56 2.18 5.22
CA VAL A 6 21.12 2.00 5.43
C VAL A 6 20.67 3.26 6.19
N ARG A 7 20.09 4.18 5.46
CA ARG A 7 19.41 5.35 6.00
C ARG A 7 18.27 4.80 6.86
N ARG A 8 18.50 4.70 8.17
CA ARG A 8 17.42 4.56 9.15
C ARG A 8 16.53 5.78 8.95
N GLN A 9 15.46 5.62 8.19
CA GLN A 9 14.35 6.56 8.25
C GLN A 9 13.85 6.47 9.68
N ASP A 10 14.07 7.53 10.44
CA ASP A 10 13.46 7.73 11.75
C ASP A 10 11.94 7.58 11.55
N VAL A 11 11.43 6.42 11.94
CA VAL A 11 10.00 6.17 12.04
C VAL A 11 9.50 7.12 13.11
N LYS A 12 9.04 8.31 12.70
CA LYS A 12 8.35 9.22 13.59
C LYS A 12 7.19 8.45 14.22
N PRO A 13 7.05 8.49 15.56
CA PRO A 13 6.08 7.63 16.24
C PRO A 13 4.66 7.93 15.73
N ALA A 14 3.89 6.86 15.54
CA ALA A 14 2.54 6.79 15.00
C ALA A 14 1.44 7.52 15.81
N HIS A 15 1.80 8.57 16.54
CA HIS A 15 0.88 9.34 17.41
C HIS A 15 0.15 10.48 16.66
N GLY A 16 0.39 10.65 15.36
CA GLY A 16 -0.11 11.79 14.58
C GLY A 16 -1.59 11.66 14.22
N LEU A 17 -2.01 10.54 13.62
CA LEU A 17 -3.37 10.39 13.08
C LEU A 17 -4.43 10.35 14.17
N SER A 18 -4.23 9.54 15.20
CA SER A 18 -5.15 9.44 16.34
C SER A 18 -5.32 10.80 17.05
N ARG A 19 -4.23 11.50 17.32
CA ARG A 19 -4.26 12.83 17.92
C ARG A 19 -4.94 13.87 17.02
N GLN A 20 -4.68 13.82 15.72
CA GLN A 20 -5.28 14.77 14.78
C GLN A 20 -6.78 14.51 14.61
N ILE A 21 -7.21 13.25 14.58
CA ILE A 21 -8.64 12.87 14.56
C ILE A 21 -9.33 13.35 15.85
N VAL A 22 -8.75 13.03 16.99
CA VAL A 22 -9.31 13.46 18.29
C VAL A 22 -9.39 14.99 18.37
N LEU A 23 -8.32 15.71 17.99
CA LEU A 23 -8.32 17.17 17.98
C LEU A 23 -9.40 17.76 17.04
N THR A 24 -9.49 17.25 15.79
CA THR A 24 -10.51 17.75 14.85
C THR A 24 -11.94 17.45 15.32
N MET A 25 -12.17 16.26 15.88
CA MET A 25 -13.47 15.90 16.45
C MET A 25 -13.82 16.73 17.68
N THR A 26 -12.88 16.91 18.61
CA THR A 26 -13.08 17.75 19.80
C THR A 26 -13.35 19.19 19.41
N LEU A 27 -12.60 19.74 18.46
CA LEU A 27 -12.78 21.12 17.99
C LEU A 27 -14.12 21.32 17.27
N LEU A 28 -14.57 20.29 16.53
CA LEU A 28 -15.87 20.30 15.89
C LEU A 28 -17.01 20.27 16.91
N VAL A 29 -16.95 19.35 17.88
CA VAL A 29 -17.97 19.29 18.96
C VAL A 29 -17.99 20.59 19.72
N LEU A 30 -16.83 21.13 20.11
CA LEU A 30 -16.73 22.39 20.81
C LEU A 30 -17.34 23.55 20.00
N SER A 31 -17.06 23.62 18.68
CA SER A 31 -17.61 24.66 17.80
C SER A 31 -19.13 24.59 17.70
N VAL A 32 -19.71 23.38 17.65
CA VAL A 32 -21.17 23.18 17.64
C VAL A 32 -21.78 23.63 18.97
N VAL A 33 -21.19 23.25 20.10
CA VAL A 33 -21.68 23.64 21.42
C VAL A 33 -21.64 25.17 21.57
N VAL A 34 -20.53 25.80 21.20
CA VAL A 34 -20.40 27.26 21.26
C VAL A 34 -21.42 27.94 20.34
N ALA A 35 -21.60 27.44 19.10
CA ALA A 35 -22.55 28.02 18.17
C ALA A 35 -24.01 27.94 18.67
N ILE A 36 -24.39 26.79 19.25
CA ILE A 36 -25.73 26.62 19.84
C ILE A 36 -25.91 27.54 21.05
N THR A 37 -24.91 27.62 21.92
CA THR A 37 -24.97 28.46 23.12
C THR A 37 -25.08 29.94 22.77
N VAL A 38 -24.19 30.45 21.91
CA VAL A 38 -24.21 31.84 21.43
C VAL A 38 -25.50 32.13 20.68
N GLY A 39 -25.92 31.22 19.78
CA GLY A 39 -27.16 31.35 19.03
C GLY A 39 -28.38 31.42 19.96
N SER A 40 -28.42 30.62 21.03
CA SER A 40 -29.48 30.65 22.03
C SER A 40 -29.50 32.00 22.78
N TYR A 41 -28.33 32.51 23.19
CA TYR A 41 -28.26 33.84 23.81
C TYR A 41 -28.79 34.94 22.88
N VAL A 42 -28.39 34.90 21.60
CA VAL A 42 -28.86 35.88 20.60
C VAL A 42 -30.35 35.73 20.38
N PHE A 43 -30.86 34.50 20.24
CA PHE A 43 -32.28 34.24 20.07
C PHE A 43 -33.11 34.82 21.25
N TYR A 44 -32.74 34.50 22.49
CA TYR A 44 -33.47 34.99 23.65
C TYR A 44 -33.32 36.51 23.81
N PHE A 45 -32.18 37.08 23.50
CA PHE A 45 -31.97 38.54 23.52
C PHE A 45 -32.90 39.27 22.54
N VAL A 46 -32.97 38.74 21.28
CA VAL A 46 -33.84 39.34 20.24
C VAL A 46 -35.31 39.19 20.62
N MET A 47 -35.71 37.99 21.07
CA MET A 47 -37.10 37.76 21.49
C MET A 47 -37.52 38.61 22.67
N PHE A 48 -36.66 38.78 23.67
CA PHE A 48 -36.93 39.65 24.80
C PHE A 48 -37.02 41.12 24.42
N ALA A 49 -36.16 41.58 23.49
CA ALA A 49 -36.13 43.00 23.07
C ALA A 49 -37.32 43.38 22.16
N TYR A 50 -37.76 42.47 21.27
CA TYR A 50 -38.72 42.82 20.19
C TYR A 50 -40.08 42.10 20.29
N ALA A 51 -40.17 40.98 20.97
CA ALA A 51 -41.37 40.14 21.01
C ALA A 51 -41.56 39.40 22.34
N PRO A 52 -41.53 40.09 23.50
CA PRO A 52 -41.58 39.43 24.82
C PRO A 52 -42.85 38.60 25.07
N ALA A 53 -43.97 39.00 24.45
CA ALA A 53 -45.23 38.33 24.58
C ALA A 53 -45.27 36.91 23.95
N HIS A 54 -44.30 36.57 23.12
CA HIS A 54 -44.20 35.27 22.44
C HIS A 54 -43.29 34.28 23.18
N LEU A 55 -42.58 34.71 24.24
CA LEU A 55 -41.83 33.82 25.10
C LEU A 55 -42.76 33.11 26.09
N ALA A 56 -42.38 31.92 26.46
CA ALA A 56 -43.08 31.17 27.48
C ALA A 56 -43.00 31.96 28.84
N PRO A 57 -44.10 32.02 29.61
CA PRO A 57 -44.09 32.68 30.89
C PRO A 57 -43.11 31.98 31.86
N ALA A 58 -42.56 32.75 32.79
CA ALA A 58 -41.60 32.24 33.78
C ALA A 58 -42.29 31.09 34.59
N GLY A 59 -41.63 29.92 34.56
CA GLY A 59 -42.16 28.70 35.18
C GLY A 59 -43.04 27.81 34.30
N ALA A 60 -43.27 28.14 33.04
CA ALA A 60 -43.88 27.25 32.08
C ALA A 60 -43.03 26.01 31.84
N TRP A 61 -43.60 24.84 31.90
CA TRP A 61 -42.87 23.58 31.65
C TRP A 61 -42.78 23.26 30.16
N MET A 62 -43.58 23.91 29.29
CA MET A 62 -43.52 23.76 27.84
C MET A 62 -42.97 25.02 27.18
N PRO A 63 -42.03 24.84 26.21
CA PRO A 63 -41.54 25.93 25.37
C PRO A 63 -42.67 26.55 24.52
N SER A 64 -42.56 27.85 24.25
CA SER A 64 -43.41 28.54 23.29
C SER A 64 -43.16 28.10 21.83
N VAL A 65 -44.04 28.46 20.90
CA VAL A 65 -43.89 28.12 19.47
C VAL A 65 -42.55 28.61 18.87
N PRO A 66 -42.09 29.86 19.13
CA PRO A 66 -40.77 30.30 18.64
C PRO A 66 -39.58 29.54 19.27
N GLU A 67 -39.70 29.16 20.55
CA GLU A 67 -38.68 28.36 21.24
C GLU A 67 -38.58 26.95 20.66
N TRP A 68 -39.70 26.32 20.36
CA TRP A 68 -39.73 25.05 19.61
C TRP A 68 -39.05 25.18 18.24
N GLY A 69 -39.37 26.27 17.50
CA GLY A 69 -38.74 26.56 16.23
C GLY A 69 -37.20 26.64 16.34
N TRP A 70 -36.71 27.33 17.38
CA TRP A 70 -35.29 27.45 17.65
C TRP A 70 -34.63 26.11 17.99
N ILE A 71 -35.28 25.31 18.86
CA ILE A 71 -34.78 23.99 19.25
C ILE A 71 -34.67 23.06 18.04
N VAL A 72 -35.72 23.01 17.20
CA VAL A 72 -35.72 22.19 15.99
C VAL A 72 -34.65 22.64 15.00
N LEU A 73 -34.54 23.95 14.76
CA LEU A 73 -33.56 24.51 13.82
C LEU A 73 -32.14 24.25 14.27
N SER A 74 -31.82 24.49 15.54
CA SER A 74 -30.48 24.30 16.10
C SER A 74 -30.11 22.80 16.14
N THR A 75 -31.04 21.93 16.49
CA THR A 75 -30.81 20.48 16.48
C THR A 75 -30.59 19.96 15.05
N LEU A 76 -31.41 20.38 14.09
CA LEU A 76 -31.27 19.98 12.70
C LEU A 76 -29.93 20.45 12.10
N SER A 77 -29.53 21.69 12.38
CA SER A 77 -28.26 22.23 11.93
C SER A 77 -27.05 21.50 12.55
N ALA A 78 -27.14 21.11 13.84
CA ALA A 78 -26.11 20.32 14.50
C ALA A 78 -25.98 18.92 13.89
N VAL A 79 -27.10 18.26 13.61
CA VAL A 79 -27.11 16.93 12.96
C VAL A 79 -26.54 17.01 11.55
N LEU A 80 -26.93 18.01 10.75
CA LEU A 80 -26.38 18.20 9.40
C LEU A 80 -24.87 18.41 9.42
N LEU A 81 -24.38 19.24 10.36
CA LEU A 81 -22.95 19.48 10.51
C LEU A 81 -22.20 18.22 10.95
N ALA A 82 -22.78 17.45 11.87
CA ALA A 82 -22.20 16.19 12.33
C ALA A 82 -22.11 15.15 11.20
N VAL A 83 -23.19 15.00 10.41
CA VAL A 83 -23.20 14.10 9.24
C VAL A 83 -22.19 14.54 8.20
N PHE A 84 -22.12 15.83 7.88
CA PHE A 84 -21.11 16.36 6.94
C PHE A 84 -19.69 16.04 7.40
N ALA A 85 -19.39 16.28 8.68
CA ALA A 85 -18.08 16.00 9.25
C ALA A 85 -17.76 14.49 9.25
N ALA A 86 -18.75 13.65 9.59
CA ALA A 86 -18.59 12.20 9.58
C ALA A 86 -18.31 11.67 8.17
N VAL A 87 -19.03 12.14 7.15
CA VAL A 87 -18.82 11.77 5.75
C VAL A 87 -17.44 12.23 5.27
N LYS A 88 -17.04 13.46 5.59
CA LYS A 88 -15.72 13.99 5.22
C LYS A 88 -14.59 13.19 5.86
N LEU A 89 -14.70 12.84 7.13
CA LEU A 89 -13.72 12.04 7.84
C LEU A 89 -13.68 10.61 7.31
N SER A 90 -14.85 9.99 7.11
CA SER A 90 -14.96 8.64 6.54
C SER A 90 -14.26 8.54 5.18
N ARG A 91 -14.50 9.49 4.28
CA ARG A 91 -13.83 9.52 2.97
C ARG A 91 -12.32 9.69 3.09
N ARG A 92 -11.86 10.48 4.07
CA ARG A 92 -10.42 10.72 4.29
C ARG A 92 -9.65 9.51 4.79
N ILE A 93 -10.30 8.62 5.55
CA ILE A 93 -9.65 7.46 6.16
C ILE A 93 -9.98 6.18 5.39
N LEU A 94 -11.26 5.93 5.09
CA LEU A 94 -11.68 4.68 4.45
C LEU A 94 -11.25 4.58 2.98
N ALA A 95 -11.27 5.68 2.23
CA ALA A 95 -10.92 5.65 0.81
C ALA A 95 -9.49 5.14 0.54
N PRO A 96 -8.43 5.65 1.18
CA PRO A 96 -7.09 5.11 0.99
C PRO A 96 -6.96 3.66 1.48
N LEU A 97 -7.59 3.28 2.59
CA LEU A 97 -7.56 1.92 3.09
C LEU A 97 -8.24 0.92 2.15
N THR A 98 -9.40 1.28 1.59
CA THR A 98 -10.09 0.45 0.58
C THR A 98 -9.30 0.36 -0.71
N SER A 99 -8.61 1.45 -1.13
CA SER A 99 -7.71 1.45 -2.27
C SER A 99 -6.55 0.48 -2.07
N VAL A 100 -5.87 0.51 -0.91
CA VAL A 100 -4.80 -0.44 -0.57
C VAL A 100 -5.34 -1.87 -0.54
N ALA A 101 -6.48 -2.11 0.13
CA ALA A 101 -7.06 -3.45 0.24
C ALA A 101 -7.45 -4.04 -1.14
N SER A 102 -8.02 -3.22 -2.03
CA SER A 102 -8.37 -3.65 -3.39
C SER A 102 -7.12 -3.91 -4.23
N SER A 103 -6.10 -3.06 -4.14
CA SER A 103 -4.84 -3.22 -4.86
C SER A 103 -4.05 -4.43 -4.35
N LEU A 104 -4.07 -4.69 -3.05
CA LEU A 104 -3.47 -5.88 -2.44
C LEU A 104 -4.09 -7.17 -3.00
N ARG A 105 -5.44 -7.21 -3.13
CA ARG A 105 -6.14 -8.36 -3.74
C ARG A 105 -5.78 -8.54 -5.22
N ARG A 106 -5.59 -7.45 -5.97
CA ARG A 106 -5.13 -7.52 -7.36
C ARG A 106 -3.71 -8.08 -7.44
N VAL A 107 -2.79 -7.59 -6.62
CA VAL A 107 -1.42 -8.11 -6.55
C VAL A 107 -1.40 -9.60 -6.17
N SER A 108 -2.21 -10.02 -5.18
CA SER A 108 -2.30 -11.44 -4.79
C SER A 108 -2.87 -12.34 -5.89
N ASN A 109 -3.67 -11.78 -6.83
CA ASN A 109 -4.18 -12.47 -8.01
C ASN A 109 -3.24 -12.39 -9.22
N GLY A 110 -2.02 -11.89 -9.04
CA GLY A 110 -1.00 -11.84 -10.09
C GLY A 110 -0.90 -10.52 -10.85
N ASP A 111 -1.76 -9.53 -10.60
CA ASP A 111 -1.66 -8.19 -11.19
C ASP A 111 -0.65 -7.35 -10.40
N LEU A 112 0.64 -7.59 -10.65
CA LEU A 112 1.73 -6.90 -9.95
C LEU A 112 1.86 -5.42 -10.35
N ALA A 113 1.17 -4.98 -11.42
CA ALA A 113 1.12 -3.58 -11.82
C ALA A 113 0.09 -2.75 -11.03
N ALA A 114 -0.75 -3.41 -10.22
CA ALA A 114 -1.74 -2.71 -9.39
C ALA A 114 -1.07 -1.75 -8.40
N ARG A 115 -1.62 -0.54 -8.30
CA ARG A 115 -1.18 0.48 -7.35
C ARG A 115 -2.37 1.03 -6.60
N ALA A 116 -2.15 1.37 -5.34
CA ALA A 116 -3.12 2.07 -4.53
C ALA A 116 -3.02 3.58 -4.79
N SER A 117 -4.17 4.27 -4.72
CA SER A 117 -4.26 5.72 -4.86
C SER A 117 -4.84 6.35 -3.61
N SER A 118 -4.42 7.59 -3.35
CA SER A 118 -4.99 8.46 -2.34
C SER A 118 -5.27 9.81 -2.99
N ASP A 119 -6.51 10.26 -2.96
CA ASP A 119 -6.93 11.52 -3.56
C ASP A 119 -6.45 12.74 -2.77
N ASP A 120 -6.13 12.58 -1.50
CA ASP A 120 -5.72 13.67 -0.60
C ASP A 120 -4.41 13.34 0.11
N ARG A 121 -3.30 13.85 -0.41
CA ARG A 121 -1.95 13.70 0.17
C ARG A 121 -1.79 14.33 1.56
N SER A 122 -2.81 15.02 2.06
CA SER A 122 -2.77 15.68 3.37
C SER A 122 -3.03 14.75 4.57
N LEU A 123 -3.20 13.45 4.34
CA LEU A 123 -3.69 12.49 5.33
C LEU A 123 -2.60 11.72 6.11
N GLY A 124 -1.44 12.28 6.31
CA GLY A 124 -0.44 11.73 7.25
C GLY A 124 -0.19 10.22 7.07
N GLU A 125 -0.54 9.41 8.08
CA GLU A 125 -0.25 7.98 8.13
C GLU A 125 -0.97 7.14 7.05
N ALA A 126 -2.17 7.54 6.61
CA ALA A 126 -2.89 6.81 5.56
C ALA A 126 -2.23 6.98 4.18
N SER A 127 -1.65 8.15 3.89
CA SER A 127 -0.86 8.36 2.67
C SER A 127 0.47 7.62 2.71
N LEU A 128 1.12 7.52 3.89
CA LEU A 128 2.31 6.71 4.06
C LEU A 128 2.03 5.23 3.80
N LEU A 129 0.90 4.71 4.28
CA LEU A 129 0.50 3.32 4.00
C LEU A 129 0.31 3.06 2.50
N VAL A 130 -0.28 4.01 1.76
CA VAL A 130 -0.41 3.92 0.29
C VAL A 130 0.97 3.94 -0.37
N GLU A 131 1.87 4.80 0.07
CA GLU A 131 3.24 4.89 -0.45
C GLU A 131 4.04 3.61 -0.16
N ASP A 132 4.02 3.12 1.08
CA ASP A 132 4.70 1.88 1.49
C ASP A 132 4.18 0.68 0.68
N PHE A 133 2.85 0.58 0.49
CA PHE A 133 2.26 -0.45 -0.36
C PHE A 133 2.76 -0.35 -1.80
N ASN A 134 2.78 0.85 -2.39
CA ASN A 134 3.21 1.05 -3.77
C ASN A 134 4.70 0.72 -3.96
N VAL A 135 5.54 1.08 -2.99
CA VAL A 135 6.97 0.69 -2.97
C VAL A 135 7.13 -0.82 -2.89
N MET A 136 6.34 -1.49 -2.05
CA MET A 136 6.36 -2.95 -1.95
C MET A 136 5.89 -3.59 -3.27
N ALA A 137 4.80 -3.13 -3.86
CA ALA A 137 4.27 -3.63 -5.14
C ALA A 137 5.27 -3.43 -6.29
N GLU A 138 5.97 -2.29 -6.33
CA GLU A 138 7.03 -2.04 -7.31
C GLU A 138 8.20 -3.02 -7.17
N ARG A 139 8.61 -3.32 -5.94
CA ARG A 139 9.67 -4.31 -5.69
C ARG A 139 9.26 -5.70 -6.14
N LEU A 140 8.02 -6.12 -5.83
CA LEU A 140 7.49 -7.41 -6.27
C LEU A 140 7.42 -7.52 -7.78
N GLU A 141 6.94 -6.48 -8.46
CA GLU A 141 6.89 -6.43 -9.92
C GLU A 141 8.29 -6.53 -10.54
N ARG A 142 9.26 -5.82 -9.97
CA ARG A 142 10.66 -5.87 -10.41
C ARG A 142 11.26 -7.26 -10.23
N MET A 143 11.10 -7.86 -9.06
CA MET A 143 11.58 -9.22 -8.79
C MET A 143 10.97 -10.24 -9.74
N ALA A 144 9.68 -10.16 -10.03
CA ALA A 144 9.02 -11.04 -10.98
C ALA A 144 9.57 -10.87 -12.41
N LYS A 145 9.81 -9.64 -12.87
CA LYS A 145 10.43 -9.35 -14.16
C LYS A 145 11.86 -9.88 -14.25
N GLU A 146 12.64 -9.67 -13.19
CA GLU A 146 14.01 -10.19 -13.10
C GLU A 146 14.03 -11.71 -13.16
N GLN A 147 13.11 -12.37 -12.46
CA GLN A 147 13.01 -13.84 -12.51
C GLN A 147 12.66 -14.38 -13.91
N VAL A 148 11.73 -13.74 -14.61
CA VAL A 148 11.40 -14.12 -15.99
C VAL A 148 12.61 -13.93 -16.91
N PHE A 149 13.33 -12.81 -16.78
CA PHE A 149 14.54 -12.53 -17.55
C PHE A 149 15.62 -13.58 -17.27
N TRP A 150 15.88 -13.91 -16.00
CA TRP A 150 16.84 -14.92 -15.59
C TRP A 150 16.51 -16.30 -16.15
N ASN A 151 15.25 -16.73 -16.04
CA ASN A 151 14.81 -18.01 -16.60
C ASN A 151 15.03 -18.09 -18.12
N ALA A 152 14.78 -16.99 -18.83
CA ALA A 152 15.02 -16.93 -20.27
C ALA A 152 16.52 -16.99 -20.61
N ALA A 153 17.36 -16.27 -19.85
CA ALA A 153 18.81 -16.27 -20.01
C ALA A 153 19.40 -17.67 -19.75
N ILE A 154 19.01 -18.31 -18.65
CA ILE A 154 19.42 -19.68 -18.31
C ILE A 154 19.03 -20.66 -19.43
N ALA A 155 17.79 -20.59 -19.91
CA ALA A 155 17.33 -21.45 -21.00
C ALA A 155 18.15 -21.25 -22.29
N HIS A 156 18.57 -20.01 -22.55
CA HIS A 156 19.44 -19.70 -23.71
C HIS A 156 20.83 -20.28 -23.56
N GLU A 157 21.47 -20.07 -22.39
CA GLU A 157 22.82 -20.55 -22.10
C GLU A 157 22.90 -22.08 -22.06
N LEU A 158 21.84 -22.77 -21.65
CA LEU A 158 21.78 -24.23 -21.67
C LEU A 158 21.50 -24.79 -23.08
N ARG A 159 20.74 -24.10 -23.94
CA ARG A 159 20.36 -24.58 -25.27
C ARG A 159 21.57 -24.78 -26.16
N THR A 160 22.55 -23.88 -26.12
CA THR A 160 23.75 -23.91 -26.96
C THR A 160 24.59 -25.17 -26.75
N PRO A 161 25.07 -25.48 -25.53
CA PRO A 161 25.85 -26.68 -25.28
C PRO A 161 25.08 -27.98 -25.56
N ILE A 162 23.80 -28.01 -25.23
CA ILE A 162 22.93 -29.15 -25.52
C ILE A 162 22.80 -29.37 -27.02
N THR A 163 22.64 -28.32 -27.83
CA THR A 163 22.53 -28.44 -29.29
C THR A 163 23.82 -28.94 -29.88
N ILE A 164 24.99 -28.49 -29.41
CA ILE A 164 26.31 -28.98 -29.87
C ILE A 164 26.49 -30.45 -29.50
N LEU A 165 26.18 -30.82 -28.24
CA LEU A 165 26.27 -32.21 -27.78
C LEU A 165 25.38 -33.13 -28.60
N ARG A 166 24.11 -32.75 -28.82
CA ARG A 166 23.15 -33.48 -29.64
C ARG A 166 23.65 -33.65 -31.06
N GLY A 167 24.13 -32.59 -31.71
CA GLY A 167 24.62 -32.65 -33.09
C GLY A 167 25.81 -33.60 -33.26
N ARG A 168 26.75 -33.61 -32.28
CA ARG A 168 27.91 -34.52 -32.30
C ARG A 168 27.48 -35.99 -32.09
N LEU A 169 26.58 -36.24 -31.12
CA LEU A 169 26.04 -37.57 -30.84
C LEU A 169 25.24 -38.11 -32.06
N GLN A 170 24.44 -37.25 -32.68
CA GLN A 170 23.67 -37.60 -33.86
C GLN A 170 24.59 -37.91 -35.03
N GLY A 171 25.62 -37.14 -35.29
CA GLY A 171 26.60 -37.41 -36.35
C GLY A 171 27.38 -38.73 -36.14
N LEU A 172 27.65 -39.11 -34.85
CA LEU A 172 28.18 -40.42 -34.52
C LEU A 172 27.18 -41.55 -34.82
N ALA A 173 25.91 -41.36 -34.44
CA ALA A 173 24.85 -42.37 -34.65
C ALA A 173 24.54 -42.61 -36.14
N GLU A 174 24.63 -41.54 -36.93
CA GLU A 174 24.40 -41.58 -38.40
C GLU A 174 25.66 -41.97 -39.21
N GLY A 175 26.79 -42.21 -38.53
CA GLY A 175 28.06 -42.59 -39.16
C GLY A 175 28.76 -41.46 -39.91
N VAL A 176 28.31 -40.22 -39.73
CA VAL A 176 28.94 -39.00 -40.30
C VAL A 176 30.28 -38.73 -39.66
N PHE A 177 30.41 -38.99 -38.33
CA PHE A 177 31.67 -38.90 -37.61
C PHE A 177 32.20 -40.30 -37.27
N ALA A 178 33.46 -40.54 -37.58
CA ALA A 178 34.12 -41.79 -37.14
C ALA A 178 34.32 -41.76 -35.61
N PRO A 179 33.98 -42.85 -34.90
CA PRO A 179 34.24 -42.95 -33.46
C PRO A 179 35.75 -42.82 -33.21
N SER A 180 36.14 -41.82 -32.40
CA SER A 180 37.54 -41.59 -32.09
C SER A 180 37.68 -41.11 -30.64
N GLU A 181 38.80 -41.49 -29.98
CA GLU A 181 39.08 -41.10 -28.63
C GLU A 181 39.04 -39.54 -28.43
N PRO A 182 39.60 -38.72 -29.32
CA PRO A 182 39.48 -37.27 -29.20
C PRO A 182 38.05 -36.74 -29.27
N LEU A 183 37.18 -37.41 -30.03
CA LEU A 183 35.77 -37.00 -30.14
C LEU A 183 35.01 -37.34 -28.84
N PHE A 184 35.24 -38.51 -28.26
CA PHE A 184 34.66 -38.88 -26.95
C PHE A 184 35.14 -37.98 -25.84
N ARG A 185 36.43 -37.60 -25.79
CA ARG A 185 36.94 -36.60 -24.82
C ARG A 185 36.21 -35.27 -24.93
N LYS A 186 36.03 -34.74 -26.16
CA LYS A 186 35.28 -33.50 -26.38
C LYS A 186 33.83 -33.58 -25.94
N LEU A 187 33.19 -34.74 -26.06
CA LEU A 187 31.82 -34.94 -25.54
C LEU A 187 31.79 -34.94 -24.02
N LEU A 188 32.78 -35.60 -23.36
CA LEU A 188 32.94 -35.62 -21.94
C LEU A 188 33.19 -34.20 -21.38
N ASP A 189 34.15 -33.47 -21.97
CA ASP A 189 34.42 -32.06 -21.59
C ASP A 189 33.17 -31.19 -21.70
N GLN A 190 32.34 -31.43 -22.72
CA GLN A 190 31.09 -30.70 -22.92
C GLN A 190 30.05 -30.99 -21.82
N VAL A 191 29.96 -32.26 -21.37
CA VAL A 191 29.07 -32.69 -20.27
C VAL A 191 29.57 -32.10 -18.94
N GLU A 192 30.88 -32.13 -18.69
CA GLU A 192 31.47 -31.54 -17.48
C GLU A 192 31.29 -30.03 -17.42
N ASN A 193 31.45 -29.34 -18.55
CA ASN A 193 31.16 -27.90 -18.63
C ASN A 193 29.70 -27.59 -18.36
N LEU A 194 28.77 -28.42 -18.86
CA LEU A 194 27.34 -28.27 -18.59
C LEU A 194 27.04 -28.48 -17.09
N GLY A 195 27.70 -29.50 -16.47
CA GLY A 195 27.58 -29.76 -15.03
C GLY A 195 28.04 -28.56 -14.19
N ARG A 196 29.20 -27.97 -14.56
CA ARG A 196 29.69 -26.75 -13.90
C ARG A 196 28.73 -25.57 -14.02
N LEU A 197 28.20 -25.34 -15.22
CA LEU A 197 27.23 -24.27 -15.45
C LEU A 197 25.98 -24.46 -14.59
N ILE A 198 25.46 -25.68 -14.44
CA ILE A 198 24.30 -25.96 -13.58
C ILE A 198 24.62 -25.67 -12.10
N GLU A 199 25.82 -26.02 -11.63
CA GLU A 199 26.20 -25.74 -10.23
C GLU A 199 26.42 -24.24 -9.97
N ASP A 200 27.00 -23.52 -10.93
CA ASP A 200 27.15 -22.06 -10.87
C ASP A 200 25.77 -21.38 -10.78
N LEU A 201 24.81 -21.81 -11.59
CA LEU A 201 23.43 -21.34 -11.55
C LEU A 201 22.72 -21.65 -10.22
N ARG A 202 22.99 -22.81 -9.64
CA ARG A 202 22.47 -23.19 -8.34
C ARG A 202 23.00 -22.28 -7.22
N VAL A 203 24.30 -21.99 -7.24
CA VAL A 203 24.95 -21.09 -6.25
C VAL A 203 24.36 -19.67 -6.36
N VAL A 204 24.18 -19.16 -7.57
CA VAL A 204 23.55 -17.85 -7.78
C VAL A 204 22.11 -17.84 -7.27
N GLY A 205 21.32 -18.88 -7.55
CA GLY A 205 19.95 -19.00 -7.05
C GLY A 205 19.84 -19.07 -5.52
N LEU A 206 20.81 -19.72 -4.87
CA LEU A 206 20.91 -19.77 -3.40
C LEU A 206 21.34 -18.41 -2.81
N ALA A 207 22.19 -17.66 -3.51
CA ALA A 207 22.61 -16.33 -3.11
C ALA A 207 21.43 -15.35 -3.11
N ASP A 208 20.63 -15.36 -4.17
CA ASP A 208 19.45 -14.50 -4.32
C ASP A 208 18.35 -14.83 -3.30
N SER A 209 18.20 -16.09 -2.93
CA SER A 209 17.22 -16.53 -1.92
C SER A 209 17.63 -16.23 -0.47
N GLY A 210 18.80 -15.65 -0.23
CA GLY A 210 19.32 -15.33 1.11
C GLY A 210 19.74 -16.55 1.94
N HIS A 211 19.83 -17.76 1.34
CA HIS A 211 20.19 -19.00 2.01
C HIS A 211 21.68 -19.35 1.91
N LEU A 212 22.52 -18.43 1.41
CA LEU A 212 23.97 -18.60 1.45
C LEU A 212 24.50 -18.37 2.87
N THR A 213 24.72 -19.43 3.61
CA THR A 213 25.63 -19.43 4.77
C THR A 213 27.06 -19.46 4.25
N LEU A 214 27.70 -18.29 4.13
CA LEU A 214 29.14 -18.22 3.90
C LEU A 214 29.86 -18.74 5.15
N GLN A 215 30.38 -19.95 5.10
CA GLN A 215 31.42 -20.37 6.02
C GLN A 215 32.73 -19.72 5.56
N VAL A 216 33.11 -18.67 6.27
CA VAL A 216 34.43 -18.02 6.08
C VAL A 216 35.39 -18.81 6.99
N GLU A 217 36.27 -19.66 6.40
CA GLU A 217 37.46 -20.19 7.07
C GLU A 217 38.55 -19.11 7.20
#